data_a72b642e6a2c84ded3bcabc319a85408
#
_entry.id   a72b642e6a2c84ded3bcabc319a85408
#
_cell.length_a   1.000
_cell.length_b   1.000
_cell.length_c   1.000
_cell.angle_alpha   90.00
_cell.angle_beta   90.00
_cell.angle_gamma   90.00
#
_symmetry.space_group_name_H-M   'P 1'
#
loop_
_entity.id
_entity.type
_entity.pdbx_description
1 polymer ?
#
loop_
_entity_poly.entity_id
_entity_poly.type
_entity_poly.pdbx_seq_one_letter_code
_entity_poly.pdbx_strand_id
1 'polypeptide(L)'
;GSILFYLAEKFNAFMPSQEKRAECMSWLFWQMGSAPYLGGGFGHFYAYAPEKIEYCIDRFAMEVKRQLDVLDKHLDKNHYLCGEEYTIADIAIWPWYGALVLNRLYDAAEFLDVESYKNVMRWAKEIDQRPAVKRGVMVNKTWGDLATQLHERHDANDFLERTQDKLTRD
;
A
#
# COMPACT_ATOMS: atom_id res chain seq x y z
N GLY A 1 -4.30 4.04 10.66
CA GLY A 1 -3.23 4.95 11.11
C GLY A 1 -2.92 4.78 12.58
N SER A 2 -3.90 4.87 13.45
CA SER A 2 -3.68 4.77 14.92
C SER A 2 -3.08 3.43 15.34
N ILE A 3 -3.48 2.32 14.74
CA ILE A 3 -2.93 1.00 15.03
C ILE A 3 -1.45 0.92 14.64
N LEU A 4 -1.09 1.39 13.45
CA LEU A 4 0.31 1.43 13.02
C LEU A 4 1.16 2.29 13.93
N PHE A 5 0.66 3.48 14.28
CA PHE A 5 1.34 4.37 15.19
C PHE A 5 1.55 3.74 16.58
N TYR A 6 0.48 3.18 17.16
CA TYR A 6 0.56 2.48 18.45
C TYR A 6 1.57 1.33 18.44
N LEU A 7 1.56 0.50 17.39
CA LEU A 7 2.50 -0.62 17.28
C LEU A 7 3.94 -0.13 17.13
N ALA A 8 4.17 0.90 16.34
CA ALA A 8 5.49 1.48 16.14
C ALA A 8 6.07 2.03 17.47
N GLU A 9 5.26 2.72 18.26
CA GLU A 9 5.68 3.18 19.58
C GLU A 9 5.89 2.03 20.57
N LYS A 10 4.93 1.10 20.64
CA LYS A 10 5.01 -0.04 21.55
C LYS A 10 6.25 -0.91 21.36
N PHE A 11 6.64 -1.13 20.11
CA PHE A 11 7.77 -1.98 19.76
C PHE A 11 9.04 -1.20 19.42
N ASN A 12 8.99 0.13 19.49
CA ASN A 12 10.07 1.03 19.13
C ASN A 12 10.67 0.67 17.74
N ALA A 13 9.80 0.49 16.74
CA ALA A 13 10.17 0.04 15.41
C ALA A 13 9.44 0.84 14.33
N PHE A 14 10.12 1.09 13.20
CA PHE A 14 9.57 1.79 12.04
C PHE A 14 9.12 3.23 12.27
N MET A 15 9.50 3.84 13.39
CA MET A 15 9.44 5.28 13.58
C MET A 15 10.77 5.90 13.17
N PRO A 16 10.79 7.00 12.40
CA PRO A 16 12.04 7.66 12.09
C PRO A 16 12.61 8.40 13.30
N SER A 17 13.79 8.98 13.13
CA SER A 17 14.38 9.88 14.12
C SER A 17 13.40 10.98 14.57
N GLN A 18 13.61 11.56 15.74
CA GLN A 18 12.74 12.59 16.30
C GLN A 18 12.56 13.79 15.33
N GLU A 19 13.59 14.14 14.59
CA GLU A 19 13.57 15.24 13.61
C GLU A 19 12.63 14.95 12.42
N LYS A 20 12.52 13.69 12.02
CA LYS A 20 11.68 13.23 10.90
C LYS A 20 10.26 12.82 11.32
N ARG A 21 9.98 12.83 12.62
CA ARG A 21 8.69 12.35 13.15
C ARG A 21 7.49 13.12 12.61
N ALA A 22 7.59 14.44 12.52
CA ALA A 22 6.52 15.28 11.98
C ALA A 22 6.24 15.00 10.50
N GLU A 23 7.29 14.78 9.71
CA GLU A 23 7.19 14.40 8.30
C GLU A 23 6.50 13.03 8.15
N CYS A 24 6.90 12.05 8.95
CA CYS A 24 6.30 10.71 8.96
C CYS A 24 4.80 10.76 9.28
N MET A 25 4.41 11.54 10.28
CA MET A 25 3.01 11.75 10.63
C MET A 25 2.23 12.46 9.53
N SER A 26 2.85 13.44 8.85
CA SER A 26 2.23 14.12 7.71
C SER A 26 1.92 13.14 6.57
N TRP A 27 2.85 12.24 6.24
CA TRP A 27 2.62 11.19 5.24
C TRP A 27 1.56 10.19 5.68
N LEU A 28 1.54 9.81 6.96
CA LEU A 28 0.51 8.90 7.49
C LEU A 28 -0.89 9.53 7.39
N PHE A 29 -1.05 10.80 7.77
CA PHE A 29 -2.32 11.51 7.62
C PHE A 29 -2.69 11.78 6.16
N TRP A 30 -1.71 12.07 5.32
CA TRP A 30 -1.93 12.21 3.88
C TRP A 30 -2.54 10.92 3.30
N GLN A 31 -2.03 9.75 3.67
CA GLN A 31 -2.58 8.47 3.24
C GLN A 31 -4.03 8.29 3.72
N MET A 32 -4.33 8.60 4.97
CA MET A 32 -5.69 8.47 5.53
C MET A 32 -6.70 9.34 4.78
N GLY A 33 -6.30 10.55 4.34
CA GLY A 33 -7.15 11.47 3.59
C GLY A 33 -7.22 11.19 2.09
N SER A 34 -6.19 10.56 1.51
CA SER A 34 -6.04 10.39 0.05
C SER A 34 -6.47 9.02 -0.46
N ALA A 35 -6.21 7.94 0.27
CA ALA A 35 -6.54 6.59 -0.15
C ALA A 35 -8.02 6.35 -0.47
N PRO A 36 -9.02 7.01 0.18
CA PRO A 36 -10.42 6.89 -0.19
C PRO A 36 -10.72 7.29 -1.64
N TYR A 37 -9.98 8.27 -2.19
CA TYR A 37 -10.15 8.67 -3.61
C TYR A 37 -9.66 7.59 -4.57
N LEU A 38 -8.59 6.87 -4.19
CA LEU A 38 -8.09 5.73 -4.97
C LEU A 38 -9.05 4.54 -4.86
N GLY A 39 -9.44 4.13 -3.66
CA GLY A 39 -10.26 2.95 -3.43
C GLY A 39 -11.74 3.16 -3.73
N GLY A 40 -12.41 4.00 -2.92
CA GLY A 40 -13.84 4.26 -3.02
C GLY A 40 -14.22 5.16 -4.20
N GLY A 41 -13.28 5.98 -4.68
CA GLY A 41 -13.46 6.79 -5.88
C GLY A 41 -13.08 6.04 -7.14
N PHE A 42 -11.79 6.11 -7.51
CA PHE A 42 -11.30 5.55 -8.78
C PHE A 42 -11.60 4.05 -8.91
N GLY A 43 -11.18 3.24 -7.94
CA GLY A 43 -11.36 1.79 -8.00
C GLY A 43 -12.82 1.38 -8.14
N HIS A 44 -13.73 2.04 -7.43
CA HIS A 44 -15.14 1.78 -7.56
C HIS A 44 -15.66 2.06 -8.99
N PHE A 45 -15.48 3.28 -9.50
CA PHE A 45 -16.04 3.66 -10.79
C PHE A 45 -15.33 3.02 -11.98
N TYR A 46 -14.02 2.82 -11.89
CA TYR A 46 -13.24 2.19 -12.96
C TYR A 46 -13.45 0.68 -13.04
N ALA A 47 -13.39 -0.04 -11.91
CA ALA A 47 -13.41 -1.49 -11.89
C ALA A 47 -14.77 -2.10 -11.51
N TYR A 48 -15.43 -1.60 -10.49
CA TYR A 48 -16.54 -2.31 -9.84
C TYR A 48 -17.94 -1.78 -10.14
N ALA A 49 -18.09 -0.52 -10.51
CA ALA A 49 -19.41 0.07 -10.79
C ALA A 49 -20.09 -0.67 -11.93
N PRO A 50 -21.38 -1.04 -11.79
CA PRO A 50 -22.16 -1.72 -12.83
C PRO A 50 -22.37 -0.82 -14.05
N GLU A 51 -22.41 0.49 -13.85
CA GLU A 51 -22.51 1.49 -14.91
C GLU A 51 -21.21 2.27 -15.02
N LYS A 52 -20.70 2.41 -16.23
CA LYS A 52 -19.49 3.19 -16.49
C LYS A 52 -19.86 4.65 -16.71
N ILE A 53 -19.59 5.48 -15.72
CA ILE A 53 -19.80 6.93 -15.77
C ILE A 53 -18.45 7.59 -16.06
N GLU A 54 -18.21 7.92 -17.32
CA GLU A 54 -16.94 8.44 -17.83
C GLU A 54 -16.44 9.64 -17.00
N TYR A 55 -17.31 10.61 -16.74
CA TYR A 55 -16.97 11.78 -15.91
C TYR A 55 -16.43 11.39 -14.51
N CYS A 56 -17.04 10.41 -13.87
CA CYS A 56 -16.58 9.94 -12.54
C CYS A 56 -15.22 9.24 -12.65
N ILE A 57 -15.06 8.39 -13.67
CA ILE A 57 -13.79 7.70 -13.91
C ILE A 57 -12.67 8.73 -14.12
N ASP A 58 -12.86 9.68 -15.02
CA ASP A 58 -11.87 10.70 -15.35
C ASP A 58 -11.56 11.60 -14.17
N ARG A 59 -12.59 12.04 -13.44
CA ARG A 59 -12.41 12.90 -12.26
C ARG A 59 -11.56 12.23 -11.18
N PHE A 60 -11.83 10.96 -10.89
CA PHE A 60 -11.07 10.21 -9.89
C PHE A 60 -9.70 9.76 -10.41
N ALA A 61 -9.59 9.41 -11.69
CA ALA A 61 -8.29 9.12 -12.33
C ALA A 61 -7.35 10.33 -12.25
N MET A 62 -7.85 11.54 -12.52
CA MET A 62 -7.08 12.77 -12.39
C MET A 62 -6.56 12.98 -10.96
N GLU A 63 -7.40 12.69 -9.95
CA GLU A 63 -6.96 12.79 -8.56
C GLU A 63 -5.92 11.74 -8.19
N VAL A 64 -6.07 10.49 -8.64
CA VAL A 64 -5.08 9.43 -8.43
C VAL A 64 -3.75 9.77 -9.10
N LYS A 65 -3.78 10.26 -10.35
CA LYS A 65 -2.57 10.73 -11.06
C LYS A 65 -1.88 11.88 -10.32
N ARG A 66 -2.65 12.82 -9.77
CA ARG A 66 -2.10 13.91 -8.94
C ARG A 66 -1.41 13.34 -7.67
N GLN A 67 -2.00 12.35 -7.03
CA GLN A 67 -1.43 11.71 -5.84
C GLN A 67 -0.15 10.94 -6.19
N LEU A 68 -0.12 10.22 -7.32
CA LEU A 68 1.08 9.54 -7.81
C LEU A 68 2.20 10.54 -8.14
N ASP A 69 1.87 11.68 -8.76
CA ASP A 69 2.83 12.75 -9.06
C ASP A 69 3.46 13.35 -7.79
N VAL A 70 2.66 13.54 -6.74
CA VAL A 70 3.15 13.99 -5.42
C VAL A 70 4.16 12.99 -4.83
N LEU A 71 3.82 11.69 -4.86
CA LEU A 71 4.70 10.63 -4.39
C LEU A 71 5.98 10.54 -5.24
N ASP A 72 5.85 10.59 -6.57
CA ASP A 72 6.98 10.45 -7.49
C ASP A 72 8.01 11.58 -7.32
N LYS A 73 7.55 12.82 -7.24
CA LYS A 73 8.40 13.98 -6.98
C LYS A 73 9.09 13.94 -5.62
N HIS A 74 8.42 13.41 -4.61
CA HIS A 74 9.01 13.26 -3.29
C HIS A 74 10.08 12.16 -3.28
N LEU A 75 9.77 11.01 -3.88
CA LEU A 75 10.67 9.86 -3.97
C LEU A 75 11.84 10.05 -4.95
N ASP A 76 11.83 11.09 -5.78
CA ASP A 76 12.99 11.51 -6.56
C ASP A 76 14.17 11.92 -5.69
N LYS A 77 13.89 12.50 -4.51
CA LYS A 77 14.88 13.01 -3.58
C LYS A 77 15.06 12.15 -2.32
N ASN A 78 14.23 11.16 -2.13
CA ASN A 78 14.19 10.34 -0.94
C ASN A 78 14.09 8.86 -1.32
N HIS A 79 14.84 8.04 -0.61
CA HIS A 79 14.81 6.60 -0.82
C HIS A 79 13.45 6.00 -0.40
N TYR A 80 13.01 6.35 0.82
CA TYR A 80 11.68 6.09 1.37
C TYR A 80 10.98 7.42 1.70
N LEU A 81 9.74 7.35 2.18
CA LEU A 81 8.93 8.54 2.45
C LEU A 81 9.49 9.46 3.53
N CYS A 82 10.32 8.95 4.43
CA CYS A 82 10.97 9.72 5.48
C CYS A 82 12.50 9.80 5.29
N GLY A 83 12.99 9.75 4.06
CA GLY A 83 14.41 9.76 3.74
C GLY A 83 14.96 8.36 3.51
N GLU A 84 16.02 7.96 4.22
CA GLU A 84 16.69 6.66 4.04
C GLU A 84 16.05 5.53 4.84
N GLU A 85 15.14 5.83 5.77
CA GLU A 85 14.55 4.85 6.68
C GLU A 85 13.16 4.41 6.22
N TYR A 86 12.95 3.08 6.15
CA TYR A 86 11.62 2.49 5.95
C TYR A 86 10.78 2.65 7.22
N THR A 87 9.64 3.32 7.11
CA THR A 87 8.82 3.73 8.25
C THR A 87 7.36 3.32 8.12
N ILE A 88 6.57 3.63 9.16
CA ILE A 88 5.11 3.42 9.13
C ILE A 88 4.41 4.21 8.02
N ALA A 89 5.01 5.28 7.50
CA ALA A 89 4.50 6.00 6.34
C ALA A 89 4.52 5.11 5.10
N ASP A 90 5.64 4.43 4.84
CA ASP A 90 5.79 3.48 3.74
C ASP A 90 4.85 2.27 3.93
N ILE A 91 4.76 1.74 5.16
CA ILE A 91 3.87 0.63 5.51
C ILE A 91 2.40 0.96 5.23
N ALA A 92 1.99 2.20 5.50
CA ALA A 92 0.60 2.63 5.28
C ALA A 92 0.30 2.91 3.80
N ILE A 93 1.25 3.49 3.06
CA ILE A 93 1.04 3.98 1.69
C ILE A 93 1.21 2.87 0.66
N TRP A 94 2.15 1.95 0.87
CA TRP A 94 2.46 0.90 -0.09
C TRP A 94 1.28 -0.02 -0.46
N PRO A 95 0.41 -0.48 0.46
CA PRO A 95 -0.72 -1.35 0.11
C PRO A 95 -1.70 -0.72 -0.89
N TRP A 96 -1.73 0.60 -0.98
CA TRP A 96 -2.57 1.36 -1.89
C TRP A 96 -1.83 1.71 -3.19
N TYR A 97 -0.81 2.55 -3.10
CA TYR A 97 -0.13 3.11 -4.27
C TYR A 97 0.92 2.16 -4.84
N GLY A 98 1.65 1.43 -4.00
CA GLY A 98 2.58 0.40 -4.43
C GLY A 98 1.86 -0.76 -5.13
N ALA A 99 0.76 -1.24 -4.56
CA ALA A 99 -0.06 -2.28 -5.17
C ALA A 99 -0.69 -1.81 -6.50
N LEU A 100 -1.10 -0.53 -6.60
CA LEU A 100 -1.64 0.06 -7.83
C LEU A 100 -0.60 0.07 -8.96
N VAL A 101 0.59 0.63 -8.71
CA VAL A 101 1.63 0.74 -9.76
C VAL A 101 2.22 -0.62 -10.14
N LEU A 102 2.15 -1.62 -9.26
CA LEU A 102 2.51 -3.00 -9.57
C LEU A 102 1.39 -3.80 -10.26
N ASN A 103 0.34 -3.12 -10.71
CA ASN A 103 -0.83 -3.68 -11.38
C ASN A 103 -1.56 -4.78 -10.60
N ARG A 104 -1.60 -4.66 -9.26
CA ARG A 104 -2.30 -5.60 -8.38
C ARG A 104 -3.71 -5.16 -8.03
N LEU A 105 -4.07 -3.92 -8.40
CA LEU A 105 -5.37 -3.32 -8.15
C LEU A 105 -5.97 -2.83 -9.47
N TYR A 106 -7.22 -3.21 -9.71
CA TYR A 106 -8.10 -2.69 -10.75
C TYR A 106 -7.69 -2.95 -12.21
N ASP A 107 -6.53 -3.57 -12.46
CA ASP A 107 -5.96 -3.71 -13.82
C ASP A 107 -5.87 -2.37 -14.58
N ALA A 108 -5.41 -1.34 -13.87
CA ALA A 108 -5.45 0.06 -14.33
C ALA A 108 -4.08 0.65 -14.67
N ALA A 109 -3.03 -0.17 -14.72
CA ALA A 109 -1.66 0.32 -14.89
C ALA A 109 -1.47 1.10 -16.20
N GLU A 110 -1.99 0.57 -17.31
CA GLU A 110 -1.92 1.23 -18.61
C GLU A 110 -2.77 2.51 -18.63
N PHE A 111 -4.00 2.45 -18.15
CA PHE A 111 -4.92 3.60 -18.12
C PHE A 111 -4.37 4.77 -17.30
N LEU A 112 -3.71 4.49 -16.19
CA LEU A 112 -3.09 5.50 -15.34
C LEU A 112 -1.69 5.89 -15.78
N ASP A 113 -1.10 5.19 -16.77
CA ASP A 113 0.29 5.37 -17.20
C ASP A 113 1.28 5.29 -16.04
N VAL A 114 1.16 4.20 -15.25
CA VAL A 114 1.93 4.07 -14.01
C VAL A 114 3.44 3.97 -14.25
N GLU A 115 3.87 3.54 -15.43
CA GLU A 115 5.29 3.42 -15.78
C GLU A 115 5.99 4.79 -15.88
N SER A 116 5.23 5.87 -16.07
CA SER A 116 5.78 7.23 -16.07
C SER A 116 6.26 7.68 -14.68
N TYR A 117 5.72 7.10 -13.60
CA TYR A 117 6.08 7.40 -12.20
C TYR A 117 7.25 6.52 -11.74
N LYS A 118 8.44 6.79 -12.24
CA LYS A 118 9.63 5.93 -12.09
C LYS A 118 10.10 5.76 -10.66
N ASN A 119 9.98 6.80 -9.84
CA ASN A 119 10.41 6.79 -8.45
C ASN A 119 9.43 6.01 -7.57
N VAL A 120 8.12 6.16 -7.80
CA VAL A 120 7.09 5.34 -7.16
C VAL A 120 7.27 3.87 -7.55
N MET A 121 7.54 3.60 -8.83
CA MET A 121 7.77 2.25 -9.31
C MET A 121 9.00 1.59 -8.67
N ARG A 122 10.13 2.33 -8.55
CA ARG A 122 11.34 1.88 -7.83
C ARG A 122 11.00 1.52 -6.38
N TRP A 123 10.41 2.46 -5.66
CA TRP A 123 10.01 2.31 -4.26
C TRP A 123 9.05 1.13 -4.06
N ALA A 124 8.05 0.99 -4.93
CA ALA A 124 7.09 -0.09 -4.87
C ALA A 124 7.74 -1.47 -5.06
N LYS A 125 8.61 -1.61 -6.06
CA LYS A 125 9.33 -2.85 -6.35
C LYS A 125 10.28 -3.25 -5.21
N GLU A 126 10.97 -2.28 -4.63
CA GLU A 126 11.88 -2.53 -3.53
C GLU A 126 11.16 -3.03 -2.28
N ILE A 127 10.08 -2.36 -1.88
CA ILE A 127 9.28 -2.77 -0.72
C ILE A 127 8.65 -4.15 -0.96
N ASP A 128 8.22 -4.44 -2.17
CA ASP A 128 7.68 -5.75 -2.55
C ASP A 128 8.64 -6.91 -2.30
N GLN A 129 9.94 -6.66 -2.35
CA GLN A 129 10.93 -7.72 -2.09
C GLN A 129 11.12 -8.03 -0.60
N ARG A 130 10.59 -7.21 0.29
CA ARG A 130 10.71 -7.45 1.74
C ARG A 130 9.95 -8.72 2.14
N PRO A 131 10.60 -9.67 2.85
CA PRO A 131 9.94 -10.93 3.24
C PRO A 131 8.64 -10.73 4.04
N ALA A 132 8.61 -9.71 4.93
CA ALA A 132 7.42 -9.39 5.70
C ALA A 132 6.26 -8.89 4.82
N VAL A 133 6.56 -8.13 3.76
CA VAL A 133 5.55 -7.67 2.78
C VAL A 133 5.01 -8.86 2.00
N LYS A 134 5.88 -9.75 1.51
CA LYS A 134 5.47 -10.98 0.81
C LYS A 134 4.52 -11.84 1.67
N ARG A 135 4.81 -11.98 2.96
CA ARG A 135 3.90 -12.66 3.89
C ARG A 135 2.59 -11.88 4.09
N GLY A 136 2.69 -10.56 4.27
CA GLY A 136 1.54 -9.70 4.54
C GLY A 136 0.50 -9.68 3.41
N VAL A 137 0.92 -9.72 2.15
CA VAL A 137 -0.01 -9.73 1.00
C VAL A 137 -0.81 -11.02 0.85
N MET A 138 -0.42 -12.10 1.55
CA MET A 138 -1.17 -13.36 1.55
C MET A 138 -2.32 -13.34 2.56
N VAL A 139 -2.26 -12.49 3.57
CA VAL A 139 -3.26 -12.42 4.65
C VAL A 139 -4.58 -11.90 4.09
N ASN A 140 -5.66 -12.64 4.32
CA ASN A 140 -7.00 -12.34 3.81
C ASN A 140 -7.11 -12.19 2.28
N LYS A 141 -6.13 -12.72 1.55
CA LYS A 141 -6.21 -12.78 0.09
C LYS A 141 -7.29 -13.79 -0.31
N THR A 142 -8.27 -13.34 -1.09
CA THR A 142 -9.44 -14.15 -1.50
C THR A 142 -9.43 -14.56 -2.97
N TRP A 143 -8.31 -14.36 -3.68
CA TRP A 143 -8.18 -14.64 -5.11
C TRP A 143 -6.84 -15.32 -5.43
N GLY A 144 -6.79 -15.97 -6.58
CA GLY A 144 -5.61 -16.71 -7.05
C GLY A 144 -5.53 -18.11 -6.46
N ASP A 145 -4.36 -18.74 -6.54
CA ASP A 145 -4.11 -20.08 -6.03
C ASP A 145 -4.31 -20.15 -4.51
N LEU A 146 -5.04 -21.15 -4.05
CA LEU A 146 -5.31 -21.42 -2.63
C LEU A 146 -4.01 -21.59 -1.82
N ALA A 147 -2.95 -22.14 -2.40
CA ALA A 147 -1.65 -22.27 -1.76
C ALA A 147 -0.99 -20.94 -1.42
N THR A 148 -1.40 -19.85 -2.08
CA THR A 148 -0.89 -18.48 -1.86
C THR A 148 -1.81 -17.63 -1.01
N GLN A 149 -2.81 -18.24 -0.36
CA GLN A 149 -3.80 -17.53 0.47
C GLN A 149 -3.67 -17.92 1.93
N LEU A 150 -3.89 -16.94 2.80
CA LEU A 150 -4.12 -17.14 4.23
C LEU A 150 -5.53 -16.70 4.53
N HIS A 151 -6.38 -17.65 4.90
CA HIS A 151 -7.74 -17.36 5.31
C HIS A 151 -7.78 -16.52 6.58
N GLU A 152 -8.83 -15.74 6.71
CA GLU A 152 -9.13 -15.05 7.94
C GLU A 152 -9.24 -16.05 9.10
N ARG A 153 -8.69 -15.70 10.24
CA ARG A 153 -8.65 -16.55 11.42
C ARG A 153 -9.89 -16.33 12.26
N HIS A 154 -10.65 -17.40 12.47
CA HIS A 154 -11.94 -17.33 13.16
C HIS A 154 -11.93 -17.96 14.55
N ASP A 155 -10.97 -18.85 14.85
CA ASP A 155 -10.86 -19.51 16.14
C ASP A 155 -9.41 -19.71 16.62
N ALA A 156 -9.25 -20.21 17.85
CA ALA A 156 -7.94 -20.40 18.48
C ALA A 156 -7.08 -21.45 17.75
N ASN A 157 -7.68 -22.44 17.06
CA ASN A 157 -6.96 -23.50 16.38
C ASN A 157 -6.23 -22.97 15.15
N ASP A 158 -6.78 -21.95 14.49
CA ASP A 158 -6.12 -21.28 13.34
C ASP A 158 -4.74 -20.71 13.72
N PHE A 159 -4.56 -20.34 14.99
CA PHE A 159 -3.28 -19.83 15.48
C PHE A 159 -2.28 -20.93 15.85
N LEU A 160 -2.75 -22.15 16.08
CA LEU A 160 -1.88 -23.27 16.42
C LEU A 160 -1.25 -23.93 15.19
N GLU A 161 -1.98 -24.02 14.10
CA GLU A 161 -1.59 -24.77 12.91
C GLU A 161 -1.00 -23.88 11.81
N ARG A 162 -1.47 -22.63 11.65
CA ARG A 162 -1.08 -21.72 10.56
C ARG A 162 -0.75 -20.34 11.08
N THR A 163 0.47 -20.15 11.54
CA THR A 163 1.01 -18.82 11.81
C THR A 163 1.81 -18.34 10.59
N GLN A 164 1.85 -17.02 10.36
CA GLN A 164 2.58 -16.43 9.22
C GLN A 164 4.07 -16.80 9.20
N ASP A 165 4.66 -17.03 10.38
CA ASP A 165 6.02 -17.47 10.55
C ASP A 165 6.24 -18.95 10.16
N LYS A 166 5.20 -19.77 10.16
CA LYS A 166 5.26 -21.18 9.76
C LYS A 166 5.15 -21.42 8.26
N LEU A 167 4.63 -20.45 7.51
CA LEU A 167 4.48 -20.55 6.04
C LEU A 167 5.78 -20.30 5.26
N THR A 168 6.88 -19.99 5.91
CA THR A 168 8.14 -19.62 5.27
C THR A 168 9.29 -20.57 5.58
N ARG A 169 9.00 -21.78 6.04
CA ARG A 169 10.02 -22.77 6.43
C ARG A 169 10.17 -23.93 5.45
N ASP A 170 9.61 -23.81 4.24
CA ASP A 170 9.85 -24.73 3.13
C ASP A 170 10.86 -24.13 2.15
#